data_3f7f1384dffd58e204dad4a3a39495ca
#
_entry.id   3f7f1384dffd58e204dad4a3a39495ca
#
_cell.length_a   1.000
_cell.length_b   1.000
_cell.length_c   1.000
_cell.angle_alpha   90.00
_cell.angle_beta   90.00
_cell.angle_gamma   90.00
#
_symmetry.space_group_name_H-M   'P 1'
#
loop_
_entity.id
_entity.type
_entity.pdbx_description
1 polymer ?
#
loop_
_entity_poly.entity_id
_entity_poly.type
_entity_poly.pdbx_seq_one_letter_code
_entity_poly.pdbx_strand_id
1 'polypeptide(L)'
;DKEPIAVTTLTNDIKTSRTGTVEVVAGAEKVTITVVQELAEDWDVNAPEGYQLVWQDEFNEGTTLGDDWIHEVQKSGWVNNELQNYIAGSIDGKRVTELVDGKLNINCFKGSDGKIYSGRVYAKANSGWKYGYFEARILLPKGKGTWPAFWMMPVGNDWNTNPWPMCGEIDIMEEVGVVPNEVSSSIHTQDYNHTKGTQKTHAMTIDRAEGEYHVYALEWTEDAITTYVDGKVQLAVTKQQRGSDHN
;
A
#
# COMPACT_ATOMS: atom_id res chain seq x y z
N ASP A 1 -49.99 4.25 -6.08
CA ASP A 1 -48.79 4.50 -5.26
C ASP A 1 -47.59 4.25 -6.14
N LYS A 2 -46.76 5.30 -6.32
CA LYS A 2 -45.51 5.19 -7.08
C LYS A 2 -44.40 4.91 -6.08
N GLU A 3 -43.97 3.69 -6.00
CA GLU A 3 -42.77 3.35 -5.25
C GLU A 3 -41.56 4.02 -5.91
N PRO A 4 -40.67 4.69 -5.12
CA PRO A 4 -39.46 5.29 -5.67
C PRO A 4 -38.49 4.21 -6.13
N ILE A 5 -37.88 4.40 -7.32
CA ILE A 5 -36.79 3.53 -7.77
C ILE A 5 -35.52 4.01 -7.07
N ALA A 6 -34.97 3.16 -6.22
CA ALA A 6 -33.68 3.40 -5.61
C ALA A 6 -32.55 2.97 -6.56
N VAL A 7 -31.65 3.87 -6.88
CA VAL A 7 -30.40 3.57 -7.59
C VAL A 7 -29.28 3.64 -6.61
N THR A 8 -28.61 2.50 -6.36
CA THR A 8 -27.43 2.44 -5.48
C THR A 8 -26.18 2.39 -6.37
N THR A 9 -25.26 3.31 -6.15
CA THR A 9 -23.95 3.31 -6.81
C THR A 9 -22.88 2.87 -5.80
N LEU A 10 -21.82 2.23 -6.28
CA LEU A 10 -20.61 2.04 -5.49
C LEU A 10 -19.93 3.38 -5.27
N THR A 11 -19.21 3.52 -4.18
CA THR A 11 -18.42 4.73 -3.89
C THR A 11 -17.50 5.05 -5.07
N ASN A 12 -17.44 6.32 -5.45
CA ASN A 12 -16.48 6.78 -6.46
C ASN A 12 -15.15 7.08 -5.74
N ASP A 13 -14.24 6.15 -5.82
CA ASP A 13 -12.91 6.20 -5.19
C ASP A 13 -11.80 6.56 -6.18
N ILE A 14 -12.15 7.07 -7.35
CA ILE A 14 -11.22 7.62 -8.36
C ILE A 14 -11.40 9.13 -8.49
N LYS A 15 -10.31 9.83 -8.82
CA LYS A 15 -10.31 11.31 -8.96
C LYS A 15 -10.94 11.83 -10.26
N THR A 16 -11.83 11.08 -10.89
CA THR A 16 -12.59 11.48 -12.05
C THR A 16 -14.09 11.28 -11.83
N SER A 17 -14.91 12.24 -12.23
CA SER A 17 -16.35 12.03 -12.22
C SER A 17 -16.70 10.87 -13.16
N ARG A 18 -17.64 10.03 -12.73
CA ARG A 18 -18.18 8.94 -13.55
C ARG A 18 -19.57 9.31 -14.02
N THR A 19 -19.88 8.99 -15.27
CA THR A 19 -21.22 9.14 -15.82
C THR A 19 -21.69 7.78 -16.32
N GLY A 20 -22.84 7.36 -15.85
CA GLY A 20 -23.52 6.16 -16.30
C GLY A 20 -24.96 6.45 -16.67
N THR A 21 -25.62 5.54 -17.38
CA THR A 21 -27.02 5.65 -17.71
C THR A 21 -27.78 4.44 -17.17
N VAL A 22 -28.97 4.71 -16.63
CA VAL A 22 -29.94 3.68 -16.22
C VAL A 22 -31.16 3.81 -17.13
N GLU A 23 -31.52 2.75 -17.83
CA GLU A 23 -32.76 2.69 -18.58
C GLU A 23 -33.87 2.08 -17.73
N VAL A 24 -34.94 2.81 -17.56
CA VAL A 24 -36.16 2.31 -16.93
C VAL A 24 -37.19 2.04 -18.02
N VAL A 25 -37.64 0.81 -18.14
CA VAL A 25 -38.62 0.36 -19.14
C VAL A 25 -39.90 -0.06 -18.46
N ALA A 26 -41.03 0.55 -18.86
CA ALA A 26 -42.36 0.20 -18.38
C ALA A 26 -43.29 0.00 -19.58
N GLY A 27 -43.47 -1.23 -20.03
CA GLY A 27 -44.20 -1.54 -21.25
C GLY A 27 -43.49 -1.04 -22.49
N ALA A 28 -44.13 -0.17 -23.26
CA ALA A 28 -43.55 0.48 -24.45
C ALA A 28 -42.79 1.78 -24.12
N GLU A 29 -42.94 2.27 -22.93
CA GLU A 29 -42.27 3.50 -22.47
C GLU A 29 -40.89 3.23 -21.97
N LYS A 30 -39.94 4.12 -22.33
CA LYS A 30 -38.53 4.03 -21.98
C LYS A 30 -38.03 5.38 -21.52
N VAL A 31 -37.41 5.42 -20.33
CA VAL A 31 -36.79 6.61 -19.77
C VAL A 31 -35.33 6.33 -19.48
N THR A 32 -34.44 7.16 -19.99
CA THR A 32 -33.01 7.10 -19.69
C THR A 32 -32.69 8.09 -18.59
N ILE A 33 -32.12 7.66 -17.50
CA ILE A 33 -31.63 8.49 -16.40
C ILE A 33 -30.12 8.53 -16.49
N THR A 34 -29.55 9.72 -16.64
CA THR A 34 -28.10 9.91 -16.51
C THR A 34 -27.75 10.06 -15.04
N VAL A 35 -26.90 9.19 -14.55
CA VAL A 35 -26.34 9.27 -13.19
C VAL A 35 -24.92 9.79 -13.31
N VAL A 36 -24.66 10.97 -12.74
CA VAL A 36 -23.32 11.53 -12.61
C VAL A 36 -22.90 11.32 -11.17
N GLN A 37 -21.82 10.60 -11.00
CA GLN A 37 -21.16 10.47 -9.71
C GLN A 37 -19.98 11.45 -9.71
N GLU A 38 -20.14 12.55 -8.99
CA GLU A 38 -19.09 13.55 -8.83
C GLU A 38 -17.83 12.92 -8.21
N LEU A 39 -16.71 13.63 -8.35
CA LEU A 39 -15.49 13.31 -7.60
C LEU A 39 -15.84 13.10 -6.13
N ALA A 40 -15.29 12.07 -5.52
CA ALA A 40 -15.07 12.14 -4.09
C ALA A 40 -14.24 13.41 -3.84
N GLU A 41 -14.73 14.27 -2.93
CA GLU A 41 -13.99 15.47 -2.53
C GLU A 41 -12.52 15.12 -2.34
N ASP A 42 -11.63 16.06 -2.68
CA ASP A 42 -10.19 15.87 -2.60
C ASP A 42 -9.84 15.02 -1.38
N TRP A 43 -9.12 13.93 -1.61
CA TRP A 43 -8.57 13.14 -0.51
C TRP A 43 -7.92 14.12 0.46
N ASP A 44 -8.50 14.28 1.64
CA ASP A 44 -7.84 15.02 2.69
C ASP A 44 -6.51 14.31 2.94
N VAL A 45 -5.45 14.87 2.35
CA VAL A 45 -4.10 14.44 2.66
C VAL A 45 -3.93 14.72 4.14
N ASN A 46 -3.76 13.66 4.94
CA ASN A 46 -3.65 13.79 6.39
C ASN A 46 -2.28 14.35 6.83
N ALA A 47 -1.52 14.91 5.88
CA ALA A 47 -0.22 15.50 6.19
C ALA A 47 -0.38 16.66 7.18
N PRO A 48 0.46 16.72 8.21
CA PRO A 48 0.47 17.83 9.16
C PRO A 48 0.69 19.19 8.47
N GLU A 49 0.25 20.26 9.10
CA GLU A 49 0.48 21.63 8.61
C GLU A 49 1.98 21.89 8.37
N GLY A 50 2.29 22.54 7.26
CA GLY A 50 3.67 22.89 6.88
C GLY A 50 4.34 21.91 5.93
N TYR A 51 3.74 20.75 5.64
CA TYR A 51 4.22 19.86 4.59
C TYR A 51 3.81 20.35 3.21
N GLN A 52 4.63 20.05 2.20
CA GLN A 52 4.35 20.32 0.80
C GLN A 52 4.42 19.03 0.00
N LEU A 53 3.47 18.84 -0.91
CA LEU A 53 3.47 17.69 -1.81
C LEU A 53 4.68 17.78 -2.75
N VAL A 54 5.52 16.73 -2.76
CA VAL A 54 6.73 16.64 -3.59
C VAL A 54 6.64 15.55 -4.64
N TRP A 55 5.82 14.54 -4.42
CA TRP A 55 5.57 13.44 -5.36
C TRP A 55 4.26 12.74 -5.03
N GLN A 56 3.54 12.31 -6.06
CA GLN A 56 2.36 11.45 -5.95
C GLN A 56 2.20 10.59 -7.19
N ASP A 57 1.55 9.44 -7.03
CA ASP A 57 1.03 8.64 -8.12
C ASP A 57 -0.39 8.17 -7.75
N GLU A 58 -1.36 8.62 -8.53
CA GLU A 58 -2.78 8.29 -8.35
C GLU A 58 -3.22 7.15 -9.28
N PHE A 59 -2.27 6.58 -10.04
CA PHE A 59 -2.48 5.43 -10.93
C PHE A 59 -3.57 5.64 -12.00
N ASN A 60 -3.82 6.89 -12.37
CA ASN A 60 -4.88 7.27 -13.31
C ASN A 60 -4.48 7.16 -14.79
N GLU A 61 -3.19 7.00 -15.07
CA GLU A 61 -2.66 7.02 -16.42
C GLU A 61 -2.13 5.65 -16.86
N GLY A 62 -2.50 5.23 -18.07
CA GLY A 62 -2.02 3.98 -18.65
C GLY A 62 -2.63 2.72 -18.03
N THR A 63 -1.98 1.59 -18.27
CA THR A 63 -2.36 0.26 -17.75
C THR A 63 -1.22 -0.42 -16.99
N THR A 64 -0.06 0.23 -16.93
CA THR A 64 1.17 -0.26 -16.28
C THR A 64 1.82 0.88 -15.52
N LEU A 65 2.59 0.54 -14.51
CA LEU A 65 3.38 1.50 -13.74
C LEU A 65 4.31 2.32 -14.65
N GLY A 66 4.43 3.60 -14.33
CA GLY A 66 5.32 4.56 -15.00
C GLY A 66 6.79 4.40 -14.60
N ASP A 67 7.64 5.29 -15.12
CA ASP A 67 9.10 5.23 -14.98
C ASP A 67 9.61 5.47 -13.54
N ASP A 68 8.77 6.04 -12.68
CA ASP A 68 9.09 6.22 -11.26
C ASP A 68 9.06 4.90 -10.46
N TRP A 69 8.54 3.82 -11.06
CA TRP A 69 8.39 2.53 -10.42
C TRP A 69 9.33 1.48 -10.98
N ILE A 70 9.87 0.66 -10.10
CA ILE A 70 10.73 -0.46 -10.47
C ILE A 70 10.16 -1.75 -9.88
N HIS A 71 10.11 -2.80 -10.72
CA HIS A 71 9.80 -4.15 -10.25
C HIS A 71 11.06 -4.80 -9.69
N GLU A 72 11.00 -5.26 -8.45
CA GLU A 72 11.97 -6.19 -7.90
C GLU A 72 11.75 -7.56 -8.53
N VAL A 73 12.80 -8.14 -9.14
CA VAL A 73 12.72 -9.44 -9.80
C VAL A 73 13.58 -10.43 -9.03
N GLN A 74 12.93 -11.40 -8.39
CA GLN A 74 13.60 -12.37 -7.52
C GLN A 74 12.95 -13.74 -7.61
N LYS A 75 13.74 -14.78 -7.33
CA LYS A 75 13.24 -16.17 -7.30
C LYS A 75 12.61 -16.49 -5.93
N SER A 76 11.71 -17.45 -5.93
CA SER A 76 11.19 -18.09 -4.72
C SER A 76 12.33 -18.45 -3.75
N GLY A 77 12.12 -18.20 -2.47
CA GLY A 77 13.10 -18.45 -1.41
C GLY A 77 14.23 -17.41 -1.28
N TRP A 78 14.15 -16.30 -2.00
CA TRP A 78 15.17 -15.25 -1.94
C TRP A 78 15.30 -14.65 -0.53
N VAL A 79 14.19 -14.27 0.09
CA VAL A 79 14.13 -13.82 1.50
C VAL A 79 12.98 -14.53 2.20
N ASN A 80 13.02 -14.62 3.52
CA ASN A 80 11.94 -15.10 4.40
C ASN A 80 11.34 -16.47 4.00
N ASN A 81 12.02 -17.27 3.17
CA ASN A 81 11.48 -18.50 2.58
C ASN A 81 10.17 -18.30 1.81
N GLU A 82 9.98 -17.14 1.24
CA GLU A 82 8.78 -16.78 0.48
C GLU A 82 8.59 -17.69 -0.74
N LEU A 83 7.36 -18.11 -0.98
CA LEU A 83 7.04 -19.11 -2.01
C LEU A 83 6.95 -18.53 -3.42
N GLN A 84 6.67 -17.24 -3.56
CA GLN A 84 6.46 -16.60 -4.84
C GLN A 84 7.77 -16.22 -5.53
N ASN A 85 7.71 -16.24 -6.86
CA ASN A 85 8.67 -15.56 -7.70
C ASN A 85 8.17 -14.13 -7.91
N TYR A 86 8.99 -13.16 -7.65
CA TYR A 86 8.74 -11.78 -8.02
C TYR A 86 9.19 -11.54 -9.45
N ILE A 87 8.30 -11.05 -10.28
CA ILE A 87 8.56 -10.80 -11.69
C ILE A 87 8.12 -9.40 -12.11
N ALA A 88 8.60 -8.96 -13.28
CA ALA A 88 8.00 -7.86 -14.01
C ALA A 88 7.11 -8.43 -15.13
N GLY A 89 5.95 -7.82 -15.37
CA GLY A 89 5.09 -8.21 -16.50
C GLY A 89 4.07 -9.29 -16.18
N SER A 90 3.99 -10.34 -16.98
CA SER A 90 2.90 -11.33 -16.92
C SER A 90 3.35 -12.78 -17.14
N ILE A 91 2.59 -13.71 -16.59
CA ILE A 91 2.66 -15.15 -16.82
C ILE A 91 1.24 -15.63 -17.15
N ASP A 92 1.11 -16.47 -18.17
CA ASP A 92 -0.18 -17.05 -18.62
C ASP A 92 -1.26 -15.96 -18.87
N GLY A 93 -0.85 -14.80 -19.37
CA GLY A 93 -1.74 -13.66 -19.63
C GLY A 93 -2.19 -12.89 -18.37
N LYS A 94 -1.73 -13.28 -17.17
CA LYS A 94 -2.00 -12.58 -15.91
C LYS A 94 -0.83 -11.69 -15.52
N ARG A 95 -1.08 -10.43 -15.25
CA ARG A 95 -0.06 -9.47 -14.80
C ARG A 95 0.13 -9.53 -13.29
N VAL A 96 1.36 -9.35 -12.83
CA VAL A 96 1.66 -9.21 -11.39
C VAL A 96 1.38 -7.78 -10.88
N THR A 97 1.40 -6.81 -11.78
CA THR A 97 0.95 -5.43 -11.51
C THR A 97 0.18 -4.90 -12.70
N GLU A 98 -0.90 -4.20 -12.44
CA GLU A 98 -1.72 -3.55 -13.47
C GLU A 98 -2.41 -2.32 -12.89
N LEU A 99 -2.65 -1.32 -13.74
CA LEU A 99 -3.44 -0.15 -13.40
C LEU A 99 -4.85 -0.35 -13.94
N VAL A 100 -5.82 -0.36 -13.05
CA VAL A 100 -7.24 -0.57 -13.37
C VAL A 100 -8.08 0.38 -12.54
N ASP A 101 -8.91 1.17 -13.21
CA ASP A 101 -9.84 2.12 -12.57
C ASP A 101 -9.17 3.05 -11.55
N GLY A 102 -8.01 3.62 -11.92
CA GLY A 102 -7.29 4.54 -11.03
C GLY A 102 -6.67 3.86 -9.81
N LYS A 103 -6.27 2.59 -9.94
CA LYS A 103 -5.68 1.81 -8.85
C LYS A 103 -4.52 0.96 -9.34
N LEU A 104 -3.50 0.85 -8.53
CA LEU A 104 -2.47 -0.16 -8.68
C LEU A 104 -2.96 -1.47 -8.06
N ASN A 105 -3.16 -2.50 -8.87
CA ASN A 105 -3.38 -3.86 -8.42
C ASN A 105 -2.05 -4.62 -8.41
N ILE A 106 -1.68 -5.15 -7.25
CA ILE A 106 -0.56 -6.08 -7.10
C ILE A 106 -1.15 -7.48 -6.92
N ASN A 107 -0.92 -8.33 -7.91
CA ASN A 107 -1.55 -9.63 -7.99
C ASN A 107 -0.60 -10.74 -7.53
N CYS A 108 -1.14 -11.72 -6.79
CA CYS A 108 -0.47 -12.97 -6.47
C CYS A 108 -1.30 -14.13 -7.02
N PHE A 109 -0.68 -15.00 -7.81
CA PHE A 109 -1.38 -16.13 -8.43
C PHE A 109 -0.46 -17.32 -8.71
N LYS A 110 -1.08 -18.49 -8.90
CA LYS A 110 -0.39 -19.70 -9.34
C LYS A 110 -0.42 -19.77 -10.86
N GLY A 111 0.76 -19.92 -11.48
CA GLY A 111 0.91 -20.14 -12.91
C GLY A 111 0.58 -21.57 -13.34
N SER A 112 0.47 -21.80 -14.65
CA SER A 112 0.24 -23.11 -15.25
C SER A 112 1.39 -24.09 -14.99
N ASP A 113 2.60 -23.59 -14.75
CA ASP A 113 3.79 -24.35 -14.35
C ASP A 113 3.79 -24.76 -12.86
N GLY A 114 2.74 -24.42 -12.14
CA GLY A 114 2.55 -24.74 -10.72
C GLY A 114 3.27 -23.82 -9.75
N LYS A 115 4.05 -22.84 -10.21
CA LYS A 115 4.75 -21.86 -9.36
C LYS A 115 3.84 -20.71 -8.97
N ILE A 116 4.20 -20.04 -7.90
CA ILE A 116 3.51 -18.82 -7.42
C ILE A 116 4.28 -17.60 -7.94
N TYR A 117 3.54 -16.61 -8.39
CA TYR A 117 4.04 -15.35 -8.90
C TYR A 117 3.38 -14.18 -8.20
N SER A 118 4.12 -13.12 -7.91
CA SER A 118 3.61 -11.89 -7.35
C SER A 118 4.40 -10.67 -7.81
N GLY A 119 3.86 -9.48 -7.54
CA GLY A 119 4.54 -8.20 -7.73
C GLY A 119 5.20 -7.72 -6.45
N ARG A 120 6.41 -7.20 -6.58
CA ARG A 120 7.11 -6.40 -5.57
C ARG A 120 7.66 -5.18 -6.29
N VAL A 121 7.19 -4.02 -5.93
CA VAL A 121 7.52 -2.77 -6.62
C VAL A 121 7.99 -1.73 -5.62
N TYR A 122 8.84 -0.82 -6.07
CA TYR A 122 9.25 0.32 -5.27
C TYR A 122 9.31 1.58 -6.12
N ALA A 123 8.92 2.71 -5.52
CA ALA A 123 9.06 4.01 -6.12
C ALA A 123 10.51 4.49 -6.00
N LYS A 124 11.07 5.00 -7.09
CA LYS A 124 12.43 5.54 -7.16
C LYS A 124 12.44 6.99 -7.65
N ALA A 125 11.37 7.70 -7.39
CA ALA A 125 11.30 9.12 -7.68
C ALA A 125 12.34 9.89 -6.84
N ASN A 126 12.87 10.99 -7.40
CA ASN A 126 13.77 11.93 -6.71
C ASN A 126 15.00 11.29 -6.04
N SER A 127 15.46 10.13 -6.53
CA SER A 127 16.57 9.36 -5.91
C SER A 127 16.32 8.94 -4.46
N GLY A 128 15.05 8.83 -4.07
CA GLY A 128 14.59 8.50 -2.73
C GLY A 128 14.35 9.71 -1.84
N TRP A 129 13.87 9.45 -0.65
CA TRP A 129 13.51 10.48 0.32
C TRP A 129 14.17 10.21 1.67
N LYS A 130 14.49 11.28 2.36
CA LYS A 130 14.87 11.27 3.77
C LYS A 130 14.02 12.31 4.48
N TYR A 131 13.27 11.83 5.48
CA TYR A 131 12.23 12.58 6.18
C TYR A 131 11.03 12.93 5.29
N GLY A 132 9.92 13.23 5.89
CA GLY A 132 8.69 13.60 5.23
C GLY A 132 7.46 12.91 5.79
N TYR A 133 6.34 13.18 5.17
CA TYR A 133 5.08 12.48 5.38
C TYR A 133 4.79 11.62 4.15
N PHE A 134 4.52 10.34 4.35
CA PHE A 134 4.27 9.35 3.31
C PHE A 134 2.92 8.70 3.57
N GLU A 135 2.11 8.60 2.54
CA GLU A 135 0.75 8.10 2.68
C GLU A 135 0.37 7.22 1.49
N ALA A 136 -0.32 6.13 1.76
CA ALA A 136 -0.94 5.31 0.73
C ALA A 136 -2.31 4.81 1.21
N ARG A 137 -3.29 4.86 0.31
CA ARG A 137 -4.62 4.30 0.53
C ARG A 137 -4.69 2.90 -0.07
N ILE A 138 -4.82 1.90 0.78
CA ILE A 138 -4.64 0.49 0.40
C ILE A 138 -5.84 -0.35 0.87
N LEU A 139 -6.27 -1.28 0.02
CA LEU A 139 -7.15 -2.40 0.34
C LEU A 139 -6.32 -3.67 0.44
N LEU A 140 -6.32 -4.32 1.59
CA LEU A 140 -5.52 -5.51 1.83
C LEU A 140 -6.15 -6.77 1.20
N PRO A 141 -5.33 -7.70 0.68
CA PRO A 141 -5.80 -8.95 0.13
C PRO A 141 -6.29 -9.90 1.23
N LYS A 142 -7.24 -10.77 0.89
CA LYS A 142 -7.78 -11.78 1.81
C LYS A 142 -7.09 -13.12 1.65
N GLY A 143 -6.86 -13.79 2.75
CA GLY A 143 -6.58 -15.22 2.78
C GLY A 143 -5.27 -15.62 3.44
N LYS A 144 -5.23 -16.86 3.91
CA LYS A 144 -4.03 -17.43 4.52
C LYS A 144 -2.89 -17.53 3.50
N GLY A 145 -1.73 -17.04 3.89
CA GLY A 145 -0.52 -17.00 3.07
C GLY A 145 -0.30 -15.69 2.32
N THR A 146 -1.20 -14.71 2.46
CA THR A 146 -0.94 -13.34 2.04
C THR A 146 -0.04 -12.64 3.05
N TRP A 147 0.81 -11.75 2.54
CA TRP A 147 1.66 -10.88 3.32
C TRP A 147 1.85 -9.56 2.56
N PRO A 148 0.84 -8.70 2.53
CA PRO A 148 0.97 -7.37 1.97
C PRO A 148 1.83 -6.50 2.87
N ALA A 149 2.62 -5.59 2.26
CA ALA A 149 3.43 -4.62 2.96
C ALA A 149 3.53 -3.29 2.21
N PHE A 150 3.50 -2.20 2.97
CA PHE A 150 3.88 -0.86 2.55
C PHE A 150 5.03 -0.40 3.47
N TRP A 151 6.23 -0.27 2.93
CA TRP A 151 7.45 -0.21 3.71
C TRP A 151 8.60 0.47 2.98
N MET A 152 9.71 0.71 3.67
CA MET A 152 10.85 1.44 3.15
C MET A 152 12.17 0.71 3.39
N MET A 153 13.02 0.74 2.38
CA MET A 153 14.43 0.32 2.44
C MET A 153 15.35 1.44 1.94
N PRO A 154 16.62 1.47 2.36
CA PRO A 154 17.53 2.53 1.96
C PRO A 154 17.91 2.45 0.48
N VAL A 155 17.94 3.61 -0.17
CA VAL A 155 18.40 3.76 -1.55
C VAL A 155 19.92 3.69 -1.62
N GLY A 156 20.44 2.99 -2.63
CA GLY A 156 21.88 2.93 -2.88
C GLY A 156 22.69 2.19 -1.82
N ASN A 157 22.04 1.33 -1.05
CA ASN A 157 22.69 0.58 0.01
C ASN A 157 23.72 -0.43 -0.56
N ASP A 158 24.91 -0.48 0.04
CA ASP A 158 25.87 -1.55 -0.20
C ASP A 158 25.62 -2.69 0.79
N TRP A 159 24.96 -3.74 0.33
CA TRP A 159 24.57 -4.88 1.16
C TRP A 159 25.76 -5.69 1.70
N ASN A 160 26.97 -5.51 1.16
CA ASN A 160 28.17 -6.18 1.67
C ASN A 160 28.72 -5.51 2.92
N THR A 161 28.65 -4.17 2.96
CA THR A 161 29.20 -3.36 4.06
C THR A 161 28.13 -2.90 5.05
N ASN A 162 26.88 -2.84 4.61
CA ASN A 162 25.74 -2.44 5.43
C ASN A 162 24.55 -3.39 5.21
N PRO A 163 24.69 -4.68 5.60
CA PRO A 163 23.62 -5.67 5.44
C PRO A 163 22.44 -5.38 6.37
N TRP A 164 21.29 -5.97 6.05
CA TRP A 164 20.17 -5.98 6.99
C TRP A 164 20.55 -6.71 8.29
N PRO A 165 20.18 -6.24 9.49
CA PRO A 165 19.32 -5.09 9.79
C PRO A 165 20.09 -3.77 10.02
N MET A 166 21.39 -3.72 9.77
CA MET A 166 22.21 -2.51 9.97
C MET A 166 21.74 -1.35 9.07
N CYS A 167 21.30 -1.68 7.88
CA CYS A 167 20.85 -0.68 6.89
C CYS A 167 19.57 0.08 7.31
N GLY A 168 18.82 -0.46 8.25
CA GLY A 168 17.51 0.06 8.64
C GLY A 168 16.37 -0.41 7.73
N GLU A 169 15.15 -0.45 8.29
CA GLU A 169 13.90 -0.76 7.61
C GLU A 169 12.76 -0.10 8.38
N ILE A 170 11.79 0.45 7.65
CA ILE A 170 10.57 1.03 8.22
C ILE A 170 9.37 0.36 7.56
N ASP A 171 8.63 -0.42 8.31
CA ASP A 171 7.39 -1.06 7.88
C ASP A 171 6.22 -0.18 8.33
N ILE A 172 5.64 0.53 7.37
CA ILE A 172 4.53 1.45 7.64
C ILE A 172 3.26 0.63 7.88
N MET A 173 3.07 -0.41 7.08
CA MET A 173 1.95 -1.33 7.18
C MET A 173 2.38 -2.73 6.74
N GLU A 174 2.09 -3.71 7.57
CA GLU A 174 2.14 -5.13 7.24
C GLU A 174 0.90 -5.86 7.78
N GLU A 175 0.44 -6.88 7.05
CA GLU A 175 -0.54 -7.83 7.51
C GLU A 175 -0.13 -9.25 7.13
N VAL A 176 -0.35 -10.21 8.01
CA VAL A 176 -0.24 -11.62 7.66
C VAL A 176 -1.62 -12.27 7.67
N GLY A 177 -2.07 -12.78 6.52
CA GLY A 177 -3.44 -13.25 6.32
C GLY A 177 -3.86 -14.47 7.16
N VAL A 178 -3.02 -14.95 8.09
CA VAL A 178 -3.39 -15.92 9.13
C VAL A 178 -4.04 -15.25 10.33
N VAL A 179 -3.86 -13.93 10.49
CA VAL A 179 -4.50 -13.09 11.49
C VAL A 179 -5.16 -11.92 10.77
N PRO A 180 -6.33 -12.13 10.15
CA PRO A 180 -6.96 -11.14 9.29
C PRO A 180 -7.33 -9.88 10.07
N ASN A 181 -7.19 -8.73 9.40
CA ASN A 181 -7.46 -7.40 9.95
C ASN A 181 -6.55 -6.98 11.13
N GLU A 182 -5.49 -7.71 11.41
CA GLU A 182 -4.45 -7.25 12.33
C GLU A 182 -3.29 -6.66 11.52
N VAL A 183 -3.14 -5.34 11.61
CA VAL A 183 -2.13 -4.57 10.90
C VAL A 183 -1.04 -4.14 11.86
N SER A 184 0.21 -4.33 11.47
CA SER A 184 1.38 -3.94 12.25
C SER A 184 2.22 -2.88 11.55
N SER A 185 2.91 -2.06 12.34
CA SER A 185 4.04 -1.25 11.92
C SER A 185 5.27 -1.69 12.69
N SER A 186 6.44 -1.66 12.03
CA SER A 186 7.69 -2.08 12.64
C SER A 186 8.87 -1.20 12.21
N ILE A 187 9.88 -1.12 13.05
CA ILE A 187 11.16 -0.50 12.73
C ILE A 187 12.26 -1.50 13.07
N HIS A 188 13.10 -1.77 12.08
CA HIS A 188 14.26 -2.64 12.24
C HIS A 188 15.55 -1.84 12.09
N THR A 189 16.46 -2.05 13.04
CA THR A 189 17.81 -1.47 13.05
C THR A 189 18.79 -2.53 13.57
N GLN A 190 20.07 -2.21 13.58
CA GLN A 190 21.11 -3.11 14.11
C GLN A 190 20.79 -3.63 15.51
N ASP A 191 20.26 -2.78 16.39
CA ASP A 191 20.01 -3.12 17.80
C ASP A 191 18.56 -3.54 18.06
N TYR A 192 17.64 -3.10 17.22
CA TYR A 192 16.20 -3.37 17.33
C TYR A 192 15.71 -4.07 16.08
N ASN A 193 15.56 -5.39 16.12
CA ASN A 193 15.08 -6.17 14.98
C ASN A 193 14.45 -7.50 15.42
N HIS A 194 13.69 -8.13 14.53
CA HIS A 194 12.95 -9.36 14.86
C HIS A 194 13.86 -10.55 15.17
N THR A 195 15.05 -10.63 14.59
CA THR A 195 15.97 -11.75 14.88
C THR A 195 16.50 -11.73 16.32
N LYS A 196 16.49 -10.54 16.94
CA LYS A 196 16.80 -10.33 18.36
C LYS A 196 15.55 -10.26 19.25
N GLY A 197 14.35 -10.22 18.67
CA GLY A 197 13.10 -9.97 19.38
C GLY A 197 13.02 -8.57 20.01
N THR A 198 13.70 -7.58 19.43
CA THR A 198 13.84 -6.23 19.99
C THR A 198 13.29 -5.14 19.07
N GLN A 199 12.71 -5.49 17.90
CA GLN A 199 12.11 -4.52 16.98
C GLN A 199 11.11 -3.60 17.69
N LYS A 200 11.05 -2.37 17.27
CA LYS A 200 9.98 -1.45 17.69
C LYS A 200 8.78 -1.75 16.83
N THR A 201 7.75 -2.32 17.41
CA THR A 201 6.56 -2.76 16.67
C THR A 201 5.29 -2.53 17.49
N HIS A 202 4.20 -2.30 16.79
CA HIS A 202 2.86 -2.29 17.36
C HIS A 202 1.86 -2.82 16.33
N ALA A 203 1.00 -3.71 16.77
CA ALA A 203 -0.10 -4.25 15.97
C ALA A 203 -1.44 -3.76 16.53
N MET A 204 -2.39 -3.51 15.65
CA MET A 204 -3.76 -3.15 16.00
C MET A 204 -4.75 -3.79 15.05
N THR A 205 -5.94 -4.11 15.56
CA THR A 205 -7.04 -4.59 14.74
C THR A 205 -7.72 -3.39 14.06
N ILE A 206 -7.78 -3.45 12.74
CA ILE A 206 -8.47 -2.46 11.91
C ILE A 206 -9.76 -3.10 11.41
N ASP A 207 -10.88 -2.46 11.68
CA ASP A 207 -12.16 -2.97 11.20
C ASP A 207 -12.16 -3.05 9.67
N ARG A 208 -12.38 -4.28 9.14
CA ARG A 208 -12.46 -4.54 7.71
C ARG A 208 -11.21 -4.15 6.89
N ALA A 209 -10.00 -4.24 7.44
CA ALA A 209 -8.76 -3.97 6.68
C ALA A 209 -8.66 -4.77 5.38
N GLU A 210 -9.14 -6.02 5.38
CA GLU A 210 -9.26 -6.87 4.17
C GLU A 210 -10.55 -6.60 3.36
N GLY A 211 -11.35 -5.62 3.67
CA GLY A 211 -12.68 -5.40 3.08
C GLY A 211 -12.92 -3.99 2.55
N GLU A 212 -12.19 -3.02 3.05
CA GLU A 212 -12.30 -1.61 2.73
C GLU A 212 -10.93 -0.98 2.57
N TYR A 213 -10.89 0.16 1.88
CA TYR A 213 -9.66 0.94 1.79
C TYR A 213 -9.42 1.69 3.09
N HIS A 214 -8.19 1.63 3.58
CA HIS A 214 -7.68 2.40 4.71
C HIS A 214 -6.47 3.22 4.28
N VAL A 215 -6.21 4.31 4.97
CA VAL A 215 -5.06 5.16 4.75
C VAL A 215 -3.96 4.78 5.73
N TYR A 216 -2.83 4.36 5.21
CA TYR A 216 -1.63 4.04 5.98
C TYR A 216 -0.59 5.12 5.75
N ALA A 217 -0.07 5.69 6.83
CA ALA A 217 0.84 6.82 6.71
C ALA A 217 2.04 6.73 7.66
N LEU A 218 3.09 7.43 7.28
CA LEU A 218 4.33 7.59 8.04
C LEU A 218 4.66 9.08 8.11
N GLU A 219 4.90 9.60 9.28
CA GLU A 219 5.63 10.83 9.51
C GLU A 219 7.03 10.50 10.02
N TRP A 220 8.04 10.85 9.25
CA TRP A 220 9.44 10.64 9.57
C TRP A 220 10.16 11.98 9.65
N THR A 221 10.59 12.32 10.84
CA THR A 221 11.37 13.52 11.12
C THR A 221 12.79 13.16 11.58
N GLU A 222 13.62 14.14 11.87
CA GLU A 222 14.94 13.88 12.46
C GLU A 222 14.84 13.22 13.84
N ASP A 223 13.79 13.53 14.59
CA ASP A 223 13.65 13.15 15.99
C ASP A 223 12.69 11.99 16.24
N ALA A 224 11.82 11.67 15.29
CA ALA A 224 10.78 10.68 15.49
C ALA A 224 10.34 10.00 14.18
N ILE A 225 9.81 8.78 14.34
CA ILE A 225 9.06 8.04 13.34
C ILE A 225 7.69 7.75 13.96
N THR A 226 6.63 8.18 13.29
CA THR A 226 5.25 7.92 13.71
C THR A 226 4.48 7.35 12.55
N THR A 227 3.82 6.20 12.75
CA THR A 227 2.92 5.61 11.76
C THR A 227 1.47 5.79 12.15
N TYR A 228 0.59 5.82 11.14
CA TYR A 228 -0.83 6.09 11.32
C TYR A 228 -1.67 5.13 10.49
N VAL A 229 -2.86 4.81 10.98
CA VAL A 229 -3.95 4.20 10.21
C VAL A 229 -5.17 5.11 10.33
N ASP A 230 -5.69 5.58 9.22
CA ASP A 230 -6.83 6.51 9.16
C ASP A 230 -6.64 7.73 10.11
N GLY A 231 -5.44 8.31 10.09
CA GLY A 231 -5.08 9.44 10.93
C GLY A 231 -4.86 9.13 12.42
N LYS A 232 -5.03 7.88 12.86
CA LYS A 232 -4.78 7.47 14.25
C LYS A 232 -3.37 6.90 14.39
N VAL A 233 -2.63 7.36 15.39
CA VAL A 233 -1.28 6.86 15.67
C VAL A 233 -1.32 5.35 15.91
N GLN A 234 -0.50 4.62 15.15
CA GLN A 234 -0.26 3.19 15.33
C GLN A 234 1.02 2.93 16.12
N LEU A 235 2.14 3.47 15.67
CA LEU A 235 3.44 3.34 16.34
C LEU A 235 4.10 4.71 16.41
N ALA A 236 4.70 5.06 17.54
CA ALA A 236 5.52 6.26 17.67
C ALA A 236 6.85 5.90 18.36
N VAL A 237 7.95 6.22 17.70
CA VAL A 237 9.31 5.96 18.19
C VAL A 237 10.12 7.25 18.09
N THR A 238 10.66 7.71 19.20
CA THR A 238 11.55 8.87 19.25
C THR A 238 13.00 8.46 19.20
N LYS A 239 13.85 9.35 18.67
CA LYS A 239 15.29 9.19 18.64
C LYS A 239 15.82 9.00 20.05
N GLN A 240 16.50 7.89 20.30
CA GLN A 240 17.17 7.68 21.57
C GLN A 240 18.59 8.27 21.48
N GLN A 241 18.93 9.14 22.41
CA GLN A 241 20.33 9.55 22.58
C GLN A 241 21.13 8.30 23.04
N ARG A 242 22.20 7.97 22.33
CA ARG A 242 23.17 7.01 22.86
C ARG A 242 23.69 7.58 24.17
N GLY A 243 23.55 6.81 25.26
CA GLY A 243 24.25 7.14 26.49
C GLY A 243 25.75 7.17 26.24
N SER A 244 26.47 8.00 26.98
CA SER A 244 27.92 8.22 26.86
C SER A 244 28.79 6.95 27.10
N ASP A 245 28.17 5.81 27.36
CA ASP A 245 28.85 4.58 27.80
C ASP A 245 29.05 3.53 26.68
N HIS A 246 28.84 3.90 25.44
CA HIS A 246 29.13 3.05 24.28
C HIS A 246 30.17 3.75 23.38
N ASN A 247 31.42 3.68 23.79
CA ASN A 247 32.59 3.84 22.93
C ASN A 247 32.83 2.54 22.16
#